data_945850fdaad8d6c23f2672098c0dcba2
#
_entry.id   945850fdaad8d6c23f2672098c0dcba2
#
_cell.length_a   1.000
_cell.length_b   1.000
_cell.length_c   1.000
_cell.angle_alpha   90.00
_cell.angle_beta   90.00
_cell.angle_gamma   90.00
#
_symmetry.space_group_name_H-M   'P 1'
#
loop_
_entity.id
_entity.type
_entity.pdbx_description
1 polymer ?
#
loop_
_entity_poly.entity_id
_entity_poly.type
_entity_poly.pdbx_seq_one_letter_code
_entity_poly.pdbx_strand_id
1 'polypeptide(L)'
;MKNTSLPYVSVCTPTFNRRPFVESMIQCFDHQTYPKDRMEWIIIDDGTDKIEDLVKSHPNVKYYSYDEKMPLGKKRNLMHDKSCGDIIVYMDDDDYYPPERVSHAVEVLMANPSTLCAGSSEIYIYFKHIAKLMQFGPYAPNHATAGTFAFKRELLVHTRYDETACLAEERKFLKDYSIPMAQLDPLKVILVFSHEHNTFDKRKLLDHPNPAVVKETTKSLDDFIVGASAAALKRFFVNDMDNLLKYYEPGLPKMKPDVIAQTVELEKNMIAIQQQQQQQQQQENMGGAIIMQQEGKEPIALTNDQVVNIIQVQQGQVKELTAKVAELQGERDKLERSLLYITTTNICGGERNDVQPTENGDSQPPSSQTQLQRMLSNCLSDLSERDETLRKLKGLYMKSIVEASELKTQLSEVRKNLQSVQSEHYSENKTSLNVNISDSGSEPAIRLIIDEASV
;
A
#
# COMPACT_ATOMS: atom_id res chain seq x y z
N MET A 1 -14.04 -29.27 20.27
CA MET A 1 -13.82 -27.84 20.09
C MET A 1 -12.96 -27.39 21.25
N LYS A 2 -11.74 -26.88 21.02
CA LYS A 2 -10.92 -26.30 22.09
C LYS A 2 -11.64 -25.06 22.58
N ASN A 3 -12.00 -25.04 23.84
CA ASN A 3 -12.57 -23.88 24.52
C ASN A 3 -11.45 -22.83 24.65
N THR A 4 -11.12 -22.12 23.55
CA THR A 4 -10.14 -21.05 23.56
C THR A 4 -10.80 -19.86 24.22
N SER A 5 -10.44 -19.61 25.50
CA SER A 5 -10.81 -18.36 26.17
C SER A 5 -10.34 -17.19 25.31
N LEU A 6 -11.18 -16.14 25.22
CA LEU A 6 -10.84 -14.89 24.49
C LEU A 6 -9.48 -14.37 25.00
N PRO A 7 -8.59 -13.85 24.10
CA PRO A 7 -7.34 -13.24 24.50
C PRO A 7 -7.52 -12.11 25.51
N TYR A 8 -6.55 -11.88 26.36
CA TYR A 8 -6.51 -10.68 27.19
C TYR A 8 -5.93 -9.53 26.37
N VAL A 9 -6.58 -8.36 26.39
CA VAL A 9 -6.23 -7.22 25.52
C VAL A 9 -5.77 -6.05 26.37
N SER A 10 -4.63 -5.47 26.01
CA SER A 10 -4.19 -4.18 26.53
C SER A 10 -4.52 -3.08 25.53
N VAL A 11 -5.47 -2.22 25.86
CA VAL A 11 -5.68 -0.95 25.15
C VAL A 11 -4.63 0.03 25.62
N CYS A 12 -3.94 0.72 24.70
CA CYS A 12 -2.82 1.59 24.98
C CYS A 12 -3.07 3.00 24.46
N THR A 13 -3.01 3.99 25.35
CA THR A 13 -3.25 5.41 25.03
C THR A 13 -2.08 6.27 25.52
N PRO A 14 -1.27 6.84 24.60
CA PRO A 14 -0.31 7.87 24.94
C PRO A 14 -1.05 9.21 25.07
N THR A 15 -0.82 9.97 26.13
CA THR A 15 -1.48 11.28 26.29
C THR A 15 -0.49 12.37 26.71
N PHE A 16 -0.77 13.60 26.28
CA PHE A 16 -0.01 14.80 26.63
C PHE A 16 -0.93 16.02 26.57
N ASN A 17 -1.34 16.52 27.75
CA ASN A 17 -2.22 17.69 27.83
C ASN A 17 -3.49 17.54 26.97
N ARG A 18 -4.33 16.57 27.30
CA ARG A 18 -5.55 16.20 26.57
C ARG A 18 -6.81 16.19 27.44
N ARG A 19 -6.79 16.93 28.57
CA ARG A 19 -7.92 16.99 29.50
C ARG A 19 -9.28 17.22 28.83
N PRO A 20 -9.44 18.10 27.79
CA PRO A 20 -10.73 18.28 27.12
C PRO A 20 -11.28 17.04 26.40
N PHE A 21 -10.42 16.05 26.10
CA PHE A 21 -10.81 14.84 25.37
C PHE A 21 -11.13 13.66 26.30
N VAL A 22 -10.83 13.76 27.61
CA VAL A 22 -10.87 12.61 28.52
C VAL A 22 -12.25 11.96 28.57
N GLU A 23 -13.32 12.75 28.60
CA GLU A 23 -14.68 12.21 28.64
C GLU A 23 -15.00 11.41 27.37
N SER A 24 -14.67 11.92 26.20
CA SER A 24 -14.88 11.20 24.93
C SER A 24 -14.00 9.95 24.82
N MET A 25 -12.77 10.02 25.32
CA MET A 25 -11.83 8.89 25.38
C MET A 25 -12.39 7.75 26.28
N ILE A 26 -12.93 8.09 27.46
CA ILE A 26 -13.59 7.11 28.35
C ILE A 26 -14.82 6.51 27.66
N GLN A 27 -15.68 7.33 27.04
CA GLN A 27 -16.85 6.84 26.32
C GLN A 27 -16.45 5.93 25.16
N CYS A 28 -15.39 6.23 24.41
CA CYS A 28 -14.85 5.36 23.35
C CYS A 28 -14.35 4.01 23.88
N PHE A 29 -13.75 3.97 25.08
CA PHE A 29 -13.36 2.72 25.72
C PHE A 29 -14.58 1.95 26.25
N ASP A 30 -15.52 2.63 26.90
CA ASP A 30 -16.68 2.00 27.54
C ASP A 30 -17.64 1.35 26.55
N HIS A 31 -17.81 1.92 25.38
CA HIS A 31 -18.68 1.33 24.36
C HIS A 31 -18.04 0.19 23.55
N GLN A 32 -16.77 -0.16 23.79
CA GLN A 32 -16.18 -1.31 23.12
C GLN A 32 -16.97 -2.59 23.39
N THR A 33 -17.25 -3.35 22.31
CA THR A 33 -18.03 -4.59 22.38
C THR A 33 -17.24 -5.77 22.95
N TYR A 34 -15.92 -5.65 23.03
CA TYR A 34 -15.07 -6.67 23.65
C TYR A 34 -15.30 -6.73 25.17
N PRO A 35 -15.32 -7.93 25.82
CA PRO A 35 -15.60 -8.07 27.24
C PRO A 35 -14.65 -7.26 28.13
N LYS A 36 -15.18 -6.44 29.03
CA LYS A 36 -14.39 -5.55 29.87
C LYS A 36 -13.51 -6.29 30.89
N ASP A 37 -13.92 -7.47 31.34
CA ASP A 37 -13.11 -8.37 32.19
C ASP A 37 -11.94 -9.02 31.43
N ARG A 38 -11.90 -8.86 30.13
CA ARG A 38 -10.80 -9.32 29.26
C ARG A 38 -9.95 -8.18 28.71
N MET A 39 -10.08 -6.99 29.31
CA MET A 39 -9.36 -5.79 28.87
C MET A 39 -8.69 -5.09 30.06
N GLU A 40 -7.54 -4.49 29.81
CA GLU A 40 -6.94 -3.43 30.61
C GLU A 40 -6.71 -2.20 29.75
N TRP A 41 -6.60 -1.04 30.37
CA TRP A 41 -6.35 0.21 29.68
C TRP A 41 -5.12 0.91 30.26
N ILE A 42 -4.04 0.94 29.47
CA ILE A 42 -2.77 1.53 29.85
C ILE A 42 -2.73 2.97 29.34
N ILE A 43 -2.62 3.93 30.26
CA ILE A 43 -2.51 5.34 29.93
C ILE A 43 -1.16 5.86 30.40
N ILE A 44 -0.33 6.37 29.48
CA ILE A 44 0.94 7.04 29.78
C ILE A 44 0.75 8.54 29.59
N ASP A 45 0.83 9.29 30.66
CA ASP A 45 0.62 10.75 30.68
C ASP A 45 1.91 11.47 31.09
N ASP A 46 2.49 12.18 30.14
CA ASP A 46 3.68 13.02 30.33
C ASP A 46 3.35 14.52 30.16
N GLY A 47 2.06 14.88 30.20
CA GLY A 47 1.59 16.26 30.15
C GLY A 47 1.86 17.02 31.45
N THR A 48 1.74 18.35 31.39
CA THR A 48 1.76 19.23 32.57
C THR A 48 0.38 19.34 33.23
N ASP A 49 -0.70 19.19 32.45
CA ASP A 49 -2.07 19.12 32.91
C ASP A 49 -2.49 17.65 32.99
N LYS A 50 -2.20 17.03 34.14
CA LYS A 50 -2.45 15.60 34.38
C LYS A 50 -3.94 15.29 34.43
N ILE A 51 -4.28 14.09 33.93
CA ILE A 51 -5.67 13.63 33.87
C ILE A 51 -6.02 12.54 34.91
N GLU A 52 -5.15 12.27 35.86
CA GLU A 52 -5.31 11.21 36.85
C GLU A 52 -6.66 11.30 37.59
N ASP A 53 -7.04 12.51 38.01
CA ASP A 53 -8.29 12.79 38.71
C ASP A 53 -9.55 12.36 37.94
N LEU A 54 -9.48 12.33 36.62
CA LEU A 54 -10.60 11.97 35.74
C LEU A 54 -10.63 10.47 35.41
N VAL A 55 -9.48 9.78 35.42
CA VAL A 55 -9.41 8.38 34.93
C VAL A 55 -9.16 7.35 36.04
N LYS A 56 -8.63 7.73 37.20
CA LYS A 56 -8.23 6.79 38.28
C LYS A 56 -9.34 5.94 38.87
N SER A 57 -10.59 6.41 38.79
CA SER A 57 -11.76 5.66 39.28
C SER A 57 -12.25 4.59 38.30
N HIS A 58 -11.74 4.60 37.06
CA HIS A 58 -12.18 3.64 36.04
C HIS A 58 -11.54 2.25 36.29
N PRO A 59 -12.31 1.16 36.39
CA PRO A 59 -11.83 -0.13 36.87
C PRO A 59 -10.77 -0.78 35.97
N ASN A 60 -10.78 -0.48 34.66
CA ASN A 60 -9.83 -1.07 33.70
C ASN A 60 -8.55 -0.23 33.55
N VAL A 61 -8.50 1.00 34.09
CA VAL A 61 -7.40 1.93 33.88
C VAL A 61 -6.20 1.59 34.74
N LYS A 62 -5.03 1.56 34.10
CA LYS A 62 -3.72 1.60 34.73
C LYS A 62 -3.03 2.87 34.27
N TYR A 63 -3.08 3.90 35.08
CA TYR A 63 -2.53 5.21 34.81
C TYR A 63 -1.11 5.36 35.30
N TYR A 64 -0.23 5.91 34.45
CA TYR A 64 1.16 6.18 34.74
C TYR A 64 1.51 7.62 34.37
N SER A 65 1.89 8.40 35.38
CA SER A 65 2.28 9.81 35.23
C SER A 65 3.78 9.97 35.18
N TYR A 66 4.24 10.86 34.31
CA TYR A 66 5.65 11.22 34.16
C TYR A 66 5.81 12.74 34.13
N ASP A 67 6.80 13.29 34.83
CA ASP A 67 6.97 14.74 34.96
C ASP A 67 7.61 15.36 33.72
N GLU A 68 8.39 14.60 32.97
CA GLU A 68 9.07 15.07 31.77
C GLU A 68 8.38 14.53 30.51
N LYS A 69 8.17 15.44 29.55
CA LYS A 69 7.68 15.08 28.22
C LYS A 69 8.65 14.13 27.52
N MET A 70 8.12 13.07 26.93
CA MET A 70 8.87 12.06 26.20
C MET A 70 8.53 12.05 24.71
N PRO A 71 9.48 11.63 23.85
CA PRO A 71 9.15 11.29 22.46
C PRO A 71 8.09 10.19 22.38
N LEU A 72 7.30 10.20 21.34
CA LEU A 72 6.17 9.27 21.19
C LEU A 72 6.61 7.81 21.15
N GLY A 73 7.72 7.51 20.44
CA GLY A 73 8.27 6.14 20.39
C GLY A 73 8.65 5.59 21.76
N LYS A 74 9.25 6.43 22.66
CA LYS A 74 9.52 6.06 24.03
C LYS A 74 8.25 5.79 24.83
N LYS A 75 7.22 6.64 24.65
CA LYS A 75 5.90 6.42 25.27
C LYS A 75 5.26 5.10 24.85
N ARG A 76 5.30 4.78 23.54
CA ARG A 76 4.77 3.51 23.03
C ARG A 76 5.50 2.32 23.63
N ASN A 77 6.83 2.35 23.73
CA ASN A 77 7.59 1.30 24.39
C ASN A 77 7.20 1.15 25.86
N LEU A 78 7.03 2.24 26.59
CA LEU A 78 6.56 2.20 27.98
C LEU A 78 5.17 1.59 28.12
N MET A 79 4.24 1.91 27.21
CA MET A 79 2.92 1.25 27.19
C MET A 79 3.04 -0.26 27.04
N HIS A 80 3.93 -0.73 26.16
CA HIS A 80 4.19 -2.17 25.99
C HIS A 80 4.74 -2.81 27.27
N ASP A 81 5.70 -2.16 27.91
CA ASP A 81 6.35 -2.67 29.14
C ASP A 81 5.37 -2.70 30.33
N LYS A 82 4.36 -1.80 30.34
CA LYS A 82 3.33 -1.72 31.39
C LYS A 82 2.11 -2.61 31.11
N SER A 83 1.96 -3.09 29.88
CA SER A 83 0.82 -3.90 29.45
C SER A 83 1.06 -5.40 29.71
N CYS A 84 0.00 -6.19 29.91
CA CYS A 84 0.08 -7.64 30.10
C CYS A 84 -0.83 -8.45 29.15
N GLY A 85 -1.58 -7.79 28.26
CA GLY A 85 -2.47 -8.46 27.30
C GLY A 85 -1.70 -9.29 26.26
N ASP A 86 -2.33 -10.36 25.79
CA ASP A 86 -1.85 -11.19 24.68
C ASP A 86 -1.84 -10.39 23.37
N ILE A 87 -2.78 -9.45 23.26
CA ILE A 87 -2.94 -8.52 22.14
C ILE A 87 -2.88 -7.09 22.66
N ILE A 88 -2.17 -6.24 21.95
CA ILE A 88 -2.06 -4.80 22.23
C ILE A 88 -2.85 -4.07 21.14
N VAL A 89 -3.69 -3.12 21.54
CA VAL A 89 -4.53 -2.30 20.64
C VAL A 89 -4.30 -0.83 20.98
N TYR A 90 -3.96 -0.01 19.99
CA TYR A 90 -3.86 1.43 20.19
C TYR A 90 -5.22 2.12 20.07
N MET A 91 -5.44 3.06 20.98
CA MET A 91 -6.51 4.05 20.92
C MET A 91 -5.92 5.38 21.38
N ASP A 92 -5.71 6.30 20.46
CA ASP A 92 -5.19 7.63 20.75
C ASP A 92 -6.25 8.48 21.47
N ASP A 93 -5.85 9.61 22.05
CA ASP A 93 -6.68 10.37 23.02
C ASP A 93 -7.61 11.42 22.38
N ASP A 94 -7.44 11.73 21.08
CA ASP A 94 -8.15 12.81 20.37
C ASP A 94 -9.00 12.35 19.16
N ASP A 95 -9.16 11.03 18.97
CA ASP A 95 -9.89 10.45 17.84
C ASP A 95 -11.11 9.61 18.30
N TYR A 96 -12.02 9.36 17.37
CA TYR A 96 -13.16 8.47 17.62
C TYR A 96 -12.82 7.03 17.25
N TYR A 97 -13.11 6.11 18.17
CA TYR A 97 -12.95 4.67 17.97
C TYR A 97 -14.31 3.97 17.99
N PRO A 98 -14.71 3.28 16.89
CA PRO A 98 -15.96 2.53 16.83
C PRO A 98 -16.05 1.42 17.89
N PRO A 99 -17.26 1.00 18.27
CA PRO A 99 -17.48 -0.05 19.28
C PRO A 99 -16.78 -1.38 18.97
N GLU A 100 -16.57 -1.67 17.72
CA GLU A 100 -15.90 -2.89 17.24
C GLU A 100 -14.37 -2.81 17.19
N ARG A 101 -13.77 -1.66 17.53
CA ARG A 101 -12.32 -1.47 17.40
C ARG A 101 -11.48 -2.62 17.97
N VAL A 102 -11.78 -3.03 19.19
CA VAL A 102 -11.05 -4.11 19.88
C VAL A 102 -11.50 -5.48 19.37
N SER A 103 -12.80 -5.75 19.31
CA SER A 103 -13.32 -7.07 18.91
C SER A 103 -12.93 -7.42 17.47
N HIS A 104 -13.00 -6.46 16.54
CA HIS A 104 -12.59 -6.64 15.15
C HIS A 104 -11.07 -6.91 15.02
N ALA A 105 -10.25 -6.16 15.75
CA ALA A 105 -8.79 -6.38 15.75
C ALA A 105 -8.44 -7.79 16.26
N VAL A 106 -9.06 -8.24 17.35
CA VAL A 106 -8.86 -9.58 17.88
C VAL A 106 -9.33 -10.65 16.90
N GLU A 107 -10.51 -10.49 16.30
CA GLU A 107 -11.05 -11.41 15.30
C GLU A 107 -10.08 -11.59 14.13
N VAL A 108 -9.61 -10.49 13.54
CA VAL A 108 -8.68 -10.53 12.40
C VAL A 108 -7.34 -11.16 12.77
N LEU A 109 -6.75 -10.83 13.93
CA LEU A 109 -5.50 -11.43 14.39
C LEU A 109 -5.63 -12.93 14.70
N MET A 110 -6.78 -13.37 15.21
CA MET A 110 -7.06 -14.78 15.47
C MET A 110 -7.32 -15.56 14.19
N ALA A 111 -7.97 -14.94 13.20
CA ALA A 111 -8.19 -15.54 11.88
C ALA A 111 -6.88 -15.69 11.06
N ASN A 112 -5.84 -14.88 11.40
CA ASN A 112 -4.54 -14.89 10.74
C ASN A 112 -3.41 -15.28 11.73
N PRO A 113 -3.26 -16.56 12.10
CA PRO A 113 -2.33 -16.99 13.15
C PRO A 113 -0.85 -16.67 12.85
N SER A 114 -0.45 -16.69 11.59
CA SER A 114 0.93 -16.40 11.15
C SER A 114 1.24 -14.90 11.11
N THR A 115 0.23 -14.03 11.16
CA THR A 115 0.41 -12.57 11.13
C THR A 115 0.41 -12.03 12.55
N LEU A 116 1.44 -11.25 12.90
CA LEU A 116 1.61 -10.72 14.25
C LEU A 116 1.04 -9.30 14.40
N CYS A 117 0.84 -8.57 13.30
CA CYS A 117 0.36 -7.19 13.29
C CYS A 117 -0.88 -7.03 12.43
N ALA A 118 -1.81 -6.19 12.83
CA ALA A 118 -2.96 -5.75 12.07
C ALA A 118 -3.10 -4.23 12.17
N GLY A 119 -3.59 -3.61 11.11
CA GLY A 119 -3.84 -2.17 11.05
C GLY A 119 -4.61 -1.83 9.79
N SER A 120 -4.86 -0.56 9.53
CA SER A 120 -5.51 -0.12 8.31
C SER A 120 -4.60 0.80 7.51
N SER A 121 -4.41 0.47 6.22
CA SER A 121 -3.75 1.35 5.26
C SER A 121 -4.71 2.39 4.67
N GLU A 122 -5.98 2.32 5.03
CA GLU A 122 -7.01 3.28 4.66
C GLU A 122 -7.59 3.89 5.93
N ILE A 123 -7.62 5.23 6.00
CA ILE A 123 -8.23 5.97 7.09
C ILE A 123 -9.13 7.08 6.57
N TYR A 124 -10.01 7.54 7.43
CA TYR A 124 -10.91 8.65 7.15
C TYR A 124 -10.64 9.79 8.14
N ILE A 125 -10.48 11.01 7.60
CA ILE A 125 -10.23 12.21 8.38
C ILE A 125 -11.36 13.21 8.14
N TYR A 126 -12.02 13.62 9.20
CA TYR A 126 -12.99 14.70 9.14
C TYR A 126 -12.32 16.05 9.35
N PHE A 127 -12.29 16.86 8.31
CA PHE A 127 -11.71 18.20 8.30
C PHE A 127 -12.77 19.21 8.73
N LYS A 128 -12.76 19.59 10.00
CA LYS A 128 -13.77 20.48 10.61
C LYS A 128 -13.84 21.82 9.92
N HIS A 129 -12.72 22.43 9.53
CA HIS A 129 -12.65 23.76 8.92
C HIS A 129 -13.36 23.85 7.55
N ILE A 130 -13.56 22.75 6.85
CA ILE A 130 -14.29 22.65 5.58
C ILE A 130 -15.54 21.74 5.69
N ALA A 131 -15.79 21.18 6.87
CA ALA A 131 -16.89 20.24 7.14
C ALA A 131 -16.95 19.06 6.14
N LYS A 132 -15.76 18.51 5.75
CA LYS A 132 -15.65 17.40 4.81
C LYS A 132 -14.95 16.19 5.43
N LEU A 133 -15.46 15.01 5.08
CA LEU A 133 -14.80 13.75 5.34
C LEU A 133 -13.99 13.34 4.11
N MET A 134 -12.71 13.04 4.30
CA MET A 134 -11.80 12.65 3.23
C MET A 134 -11.23 11.27 3.51
N GLN A 135 -11.05 10.48 2.46
CA GLN A 135 -10.40 9.16 2.50
C GLN A 135 -8.92 9.32 2.16
N PHE A 136 -8.07 8.67 2.96
CA PHE A 136 -6.64 8.54 2.75
C PHE A 136 -6.27 7.06 2.61
N GLY A 137 -5.59 6.71 1.55
CA GLY A 137 -5.29 5.33 1.20
C GLY A 137 -6.38 4.64 0.35
N PRO A 138 -6.31 3.28 0.21
CA PRO A 138 -5.26 2.41 0.78
C PRO A 138 -3.88 2.68 0.15
N TYR A 139 -2.82 2.68 0.99
CA TYR A 139 -1.44 2.93 0.53
C TYR A 139 -0.78 1.63 0.03
N ALA A 140 -0.58 0.65 0.92
CA ALA A 140 0.04 -0.62 0.58
C ALA A 140 -0.45 -1.76 1.49
N PRO A 141 -0.31 -3.04 1.09
CA PRO A 141 -0.77 -4.18 1.89
C PRO A 141 -0.14 -4.30 3.28
N ASN A 142 1.13 -3.89 3.43
CA ASN A 142 1.86 -3.93 4.71
C ASN A 142 1.95 -2.55 5.37
N HIS A 143 1.24 -1.55 4.84
CA HIS A 143 1.15 -0.22 5.43
C HIS A 143 -0.05 -0.12 6.38
N ALA A 144 0.12 0.65 7.46
CA ALA A 144 -0.98 1.15 8.29
C ALA A 144 -0.48 2.33 9.13
N THR A 145 -1.38 3.22 9.53
CA THR A 145 -1.09 4.31 10.48
C THR A 145 -1.09 3.79 11.91
N ALA A 146 -0.20 4.33 12.76
CA ALA A 146 0.01 3.84 14.13
C ALA A 146 -1.27 3.82 14.98
N GLY A 147 -2.16 4.82 14.88
CA GLY A 147 -3.45 4.85 15.59
C GLY A 147 -4.38 3.69 15.26
N THR A 148 -4.13 2.97 14.14
CA THR A 148 -4.91 1.80 13.74
C THR A 148 -4.34 0.47 14.25
N PHE A 149 -3.12 0.45 14.82
CA PHE A 149 -2.41 -0.78 15.14
C PHE A 149 -3.10 -1.63 16.20
N ALA A 150 -3.11 -2.93 15.93
CA ALA A 150 -3.31 -3.99 16.88
C ALA A 150 -2.31 -5.11 16.59
N PHE A 151 -1.70 -5.69 17.60
CA PHE A 151 -0.69 -6.72 17.37
C PHE A 151 -0.58 -7.70 18.54
N LYS A 152 -0.16 -8.93 18.20
CA LYS A 152 0.16 -9.95 19.20
C LYS A 152 1.41 -9.54 19.96
N ARG A 153 1.44 -9.75 21.27
CA ARG A 153 2.60 -9.44 22.12
C ARG A 153 3.91 -10.04 21.61
N GLU A 154 3.84 -11.17 20.94
CA GLU A 154 4.98 -11.86 20.32
C GLU A 154 5.73 -10.94 19.33
N LEU A 155 5.07 -9.96 18.70
CA LEU A 155 5.72 -8.99 17.82
C LEU A 155 6.83 -8.22 18.53
N LEU A 156 6.67 -7.94 19.82
CA LEU A 156 7.64 -7.17 20.62
C LEU A 156 8.99 -7.89 20.85
N VAL A 157 9.05 -9.19 20.57
CA VAL A 157 10.33 -9.94 20.54
C VAL A 157 11.15 -9.55 19.32
N HIS A 158 10.48 -9.10 18.25
CA HIS A 158 11.12 -8.83 16.97
C HIS A 158 11.37 -7.35 16.71
N THR A 159 10.60 -6.45 17.34
CA THR A 159 10.69 -5.01 17.09
C THR A 159 10.29 -4.18 18.29
N ARG A 160 10.83 -2.95 18.35
CA ARG A 160 10.47 -1.89 19.30
C ARG A 160 10.50 -0.55 18.56
N TYR A 161 9.82 0.44 19.12
CA TYR A 161 9.89 1.81 18.60
C TYR A 161 11.26 2.43 18.84
N ASP A 162 11.66 3.33 17.95
CA ASP A 162 12.77 4.24 18.20
C ASP A 162 12.38 5.21 19.32
N GLU A 163 13.10 5.22 20.41
CA GLU A 163 12.78 6.05 21.58
C GLU A 163 13.00 7.55 21.35
N THR A 164 13.63 7.93 20.25
CA THR A 164 13.82 9.32 19.85
C THR A 164 12.75 9.83 18.88
N ALA A 165 11.93 8.94 18.32
CA ALA A 165 10.91 9.28 17.33
C ALA A 165 9.72 9.99 17.98
N CYS A 166 9.39 11.17 17.44
CA CYS A 166 8.20 11.95 17.79
C CYS A 166 7.11 11.88 16.73
N LEU A 167 7.48 11.53 15.49
CA LEU A 167 6.61 11.42 14.31
C LEU A 167 7.05 10.23 13.47
N ALA A 168 6.11 9.67 12.68
CA ALA A 168 6.35 8.54 11.77
C ALA A 168 7.08 7.35 12.45
N GLU A 169 6.83 7.16 13.73
CA GLU A 169 7.48 6.15 14.56
C GLU A 169 7.15 4.72 14.12
N GLU A 170 6.03 4.52 13.42
CA GLU A 170 5.58 3.24 12.92
C GLU A 170 6.51 2.65 11.86
N ARG A 171 7.20 3.47 11.07
CA ARG A 171 8.08 3.01 10.01
C ARG A 171 9.20 2.11 10.52
N LYS A 172 9.92 2.53 11.58
CA LYS A 172 10.96 1.70 12.22
C LYS A 172 10.37 0.50 12.92
N PHE A 173 9.23 0.67 13.60
CA PHE A 173 8.54 -0.42 14.29
C PHE A 173 8.13 -1.52 13.31
N LEU A 174 7.66 -1.18 12.12
CA LEU A 174 7.31 -2.11 11.05
C LEU A 174 8.51 -2.52 10.18
N LYS A 175 9.75 -2.12 10.52
CA LYS A 175 10.98 -2.40 9.77
C LYS A 175 10.83 -2.00 8.30
N ASP A 176 10.55 -0.72 8.06
CA ASP A 176 10.24 -0.15 6.74
C ASP A 176 9.12 -0.93 6.01
N TYR A 177 8.03 -1.23 6.73
CA TYR A 177 6.83 -1.95 6.25
C TYR A 177 7.11 -3.36 5.71
N SER A 178 8.21 -3.99 6.15
CA SER A 178 8.53 -5.38 5.81
C SER A 178 7.81 -6.41 6.69
N ILE A 179 7.28 -6.02 7.85
CA ILE A 179 6.48 -6.89 8.72
C ILE A 179 5.13 -7.16 8.06
N PRO A 180 4.74 -8.44 7.84
CA PRO A 180 3.44 -8.78 7.30
C PRO A 180 2.30 -8.26 8.17
N MET A 181 1.30 -7.65 7.54
CA MET A 181 0.17 -7.02 8.22
C MET A 181 -1.17 -7.54 7.70
N ALA A 182 -2.09 -7.84 8.62
CA ALA A 182 -3.49 -8.07 8.28
C ALA A 182 -4.23 -6.73 8.22
N GLN A 183 -4.91 -6.46 7.12
CA GLN A 183 -5.68 -5.22 6.95
C GLN A 183 -6.99 -5.29 7.73
N LEU A 184 -7.28 -4.24 8.48
CA LEU A 184 -8.52 -4.05 9.22
C LEU A 184 -9.53 -3.26 8.38
N ASP A 185 -10.82 -3.48 8.61
CA ASP A 185 -11.89 -2.68 8.03
C ASP A 185 -11.82 -1.25 8.60
N PRO A 186 -11.53 -0.23 7.77
CA PRO A 186 -11.33 1.14 8.22
C PRO A 186 -12.54 1.73 8.97
N LEU A 187 -13.77 1.27 8.67
CA LEU A 187 -14.98 1.73 9.37
C LEU A 187 -15.07 1.23 10.82
N LYS A 188 -14.31 0.19 11.18
CA LYS A 188 -14.27 -0.41 12.51
C LYS A 188 -13.04 -0.05 13.32
N VAL A 189 -12.16 0.80 12.77
CA VAL A 189 -10.85 1.04 13.39
C VAL A 189 -10.77 2.42 14.02
N ILE A 190 -10.91 3.48 13.24
CA ILE A 190 -10.74 4.87 13.69
C ILE A 190 -11.46 5.83 12.77
N LEU A 191 -12.00 6.89 13.33
CA LEU A 191 -12.36 8.11 12.60
C LEU A 191 -11.55 9.26 13.18
N VAL A 192 -10.68 9.83 12.35
CA VAL A 192 -9.75 10.88 12.75
C VAL A 192 -10.42 12.24 12.61
N PHE A 193 -10.16 13.14 13.58
CA PHE A 193 -10.64 14.51 13.54
C PHE A 193 -9.47 15.51 13.39
N SER A 194 -9.58 16.39 12.41
CA SER A 194 -8.62 17.49 12.25
C SER A 194 -9.02 18.67 13.14
N HIS A 195 -8.14 19.03 14.08
CA HIS A 195 -8.31 20.16 15.00
C HIS A 195 -6.97 20.85 15.31
N GLU A 196 -7.01 22.03 15.90
CA GLU A 196 -5.84 22.89 16.13
C GLU A 196 -4.81 22.30 17.12
N HIS A 197 -5.21 21.30 17.92
CA HIS A 197 -4.36 20.65 18.90
C HIS A 197 -3.75 19.33 18.38
N ASN A 198 -3.99 18.94 17.12
CA ASN A 198 -3.32 17.78 16.54
C ASN A 198 -1.80 17.96 16.62
N THR A 199 -1.10 16.88 16.88
CA THR A 199 0.37 16.89 16.93
C THR A 199 0.98 17.29 15.59
N PHE A 200 0.41 16.78 14.49
CA PHE A 200 0.67 17.21 13.12
C PHE A 200 -0.56 17.94 12.58
N ASP A 201 -0.37 19.13 11.98
CA ASP A 201 -1.46 19.86 11.35
C ASP A 201 -1.99 19.13 10.12
N LYS A 202 -3.08 18.38 10.32
CA LYS A 202 -3.68 17.54 9.26
C LYS A 202 -4.19 18.36 8.08
N ARG A 203 -4.40 19.70 8.22
CA ARG A 203 -4.84 20.57 7.11
C ARG A 203 -3.80 20.60 5.99
N LYS A 204 -2.51 20.50 6.33
CA LYS A 204 -1.42 20.42 5.37
C LYS A 204 -1.54 19.24 4.39
N LEU A 205 -2.27 18.16 4.76
CA LEU A 205 -2.54 17.02 3.89
C LEU A 205 -3.40 17.38 2.67
N LEU A 206 -4.11 18.49 2.72
CA LEU A 206 -4.98 18.98 1.65
C LEU A 206 -4.30 20.04 0.75
N ASP A 207 -3.10 20.51 1.08
CA ASP A 207 -2.44 21.56 0.31
C ASP A 207 -2.04 21.07 -1.10
N HIS A 208 -1.52 19.82 -1.19
CA HIS A 208 -1.11 19.20 -2.46
C HIS A 208 -1.44 17.69 -2.43
N PRO A 209 -2.74 17.30 -2.40
CA PRO A 209 -3.13 15.91 -2.21
C PRO A 209 -2.74 15.08 -3.43
N ASN A 210 -2.16 13.91 -3.16
CA ASN A 210 -1.98 12.90 -4.21
C ASN A 210 -3.34 12.26 -4.55
N PRO A 211 -3.90 12.46 -5.77
CA PRO A 211 -5.23 11.95 -6.11
C PRO A 211 -5.32 10.42 -6.16
N ALA A 212 -4.19 9.72 -6.17
CA ALA A 212 -4.17 8.26 -6.11
C ALA A 212 -4.63 7.74 -4.73
N VAL A 213 -4.30 8.45 -3.66
CA VAL A 213 -4.52 8.02 -2.28
C VAL A 213 -5.41 8.98 -1.47
N VAL A 214 -5.56 10.25 -1.87
CA VAL A 214 -6.45 11.22 -1.19
C VAL A 214 -7.68 11.46 -2.05
N LYS A 215 -8.87 11.16 -1.52
CA LYS A 215 -10.13 11.18 -2.27
C LYS A 215 -11.26 11.78 -1.45
N GLU A 216 -12.19 12.44 -2.12
CA GLU A 216 -13.51 12.67 -1.54
C GLU A 216 -14.22 11.32 -1.37
N THR A 217 -14.89 11.12 -0.25
CA THR A 217 -15.59 9.89 0.05
C THR A 217 -17.12 10.06 -0.05
N THR A 218 -17.81 8.97 -0.37
CA THR A 218 -19.28 8.90 -0.27
C THR A 218 -19.74 8.54 1.14
N LYS A 219 -18.81 8.23 2.06
CA LYS A 219 -19.10 7.95 3.47
C LYS A 219 -19.46 9.22 4.21
N SER A 220 -20.20 9.07 5.27
CA SER A 220 -20.60 10.13 6.21
C SER A 220 -20.13 9.80 7.63
N LEU A 221 -20.23 10.73 8.55
CA LEU A 221 -19.93 10.47 9.97
C LEU A 221 -20.85 9.37 10.57
N ASP A 222 -22.05 9.20 10.02
CA ASP A 222 -23.01 8.20 10.49
C ASP A 222 -22.65 6.76 10.07
N ASP A 223 -21.73 6.60 9.12
CA ASP A 223 -21.17 5.28 8.80
C ASP A 223 -20.20 4.78 9.87
N PHE A 224 -19.62 5.70 10.67
CA PHE A 224 -18.68 5.39 11.75
C PHE A 224 -19.36 5.46 13.13
N ILE A 225 -20.11 6.54 13.37
CA ILE A 225 -20.67 6.86 14.67
C ILE A 225 -22.11 6.39 14.70
N VAL A 226 -22.29 5.10 14.99
CA VAL A 226 -23.58 4.40 14.89
C VAL A 226 -24.22 4.24 16.26
N GLY A 227 -25.54 4.44 16.33
CA GLY A 227 -26.37 4.16 17.50
C GLY A 227 -26.62 5.37 18.41
N ALA A 228 -27.63 5.25 19.25
CA ALA A 228 -28.10 6.34 20.14
C ALA A 228 -27.05 6.73 21.20
N SER A 229 -26.28 5.77 21.71
CA SER A 229 -25.20 6.01 22.68
C SER A 229 -24.03 6.80 22.07
N ALA A 230 -23.86 6.77 20.76
CA ALA A 230 -22.82 7.50 20.06
C ALA A 230 -23.19 8.96 19.76
N ALA A 231 -24.46 9.36 19.99
CA ALA A 231 -24.92 10.73 19.71
C ALA A 231 -24.16 11.80 20.53
N ALA A 232 -23.81 11.49 21.76
CA ALA A 232 -23.02 12.38 22.62
C ALA A 232 -21.59 12.54 22.06
N LEU A 233 -20.94 11.44 21.64
CA LEU A 233 -19.63 11.45 21.00
C LEU A 233 -19.66 12.23 19.68
N LYS A 234 -20.66 11.99 18.84
CA LYS A 234 -20.82 12.77 17.59
C LYS A 234 -20.94 14.26 17.86
N ARG A 235 -21.78 14.63 18.83
CA ARG A 235 -21.94 16.03 19.25
C ARG A 235 -20.61 16.60 19.75
N PHE A 236 -19.89 15.89 20.59
CA PHE A 236 -18.59 16.33 21.11
C PHE A 236 -17.62 16.62 19.96
N PHE A 237 -17.35 15.62 19.10
CA PHE A 237 -16.34 15.78 18.04
C PHE A 237 -16.75 16.83 16.98
N VAL A 238 -18.02 16.93 16.62
CA VAL A 238 -18.48 17.85 15.58
C VAL A 238 -18.69 19.27 16.10
N ASN A 239 -19.31 19.43 17.29
CA ASN A 239 -19.82 20.71 17.75
C ASN A 239 -19.05 21.29 18.94
N ASP A 240 -18.78 20.47 19.97
CA ASP A 240 -18.37 20.97 21.28
C ASP A 240 -16.85 21.13 21.38
N MET A 241 -16.08 20.28 20.71
CA MET A 241 -14.62 20.18 20.83
C MET A 241 -13.89 21.53 20.58
N ASP A 242 -14.22 22.25 19.51
CA ASP A 242 -13.51 23.50 19.17
C ASP A 242 -13.72 24.57 20.23
N ASN A 243 -14.90 24.62 20.87
CA ASN A 243 -15.15 25.56 21.95
C ASN A 243 -14.35 25.22 23.22
N LEU A 244 -14.17 23.92 23.51
CA LEU A 244 -13.36 23.44 24.63
C LEU A 244 -11.86 23.69 24.39
N LEU A 245 -11.41 23.54 23.16
CA LEU A 245 -10.01 23.72 22.80
C LEU A 245 -9.60 25.18 22.67
N LYS A 246 -10.53 26.10 22.35
CA LYS A 246 -10.26 27.50 22.04
C LYS A 246 -9.38 28.22 23.08
N TYR A 247 -9.54 27.89 24.35
CA TYR A 247 -8.80 28.50 25.46
C TYR A 247 -7.89 27.49 26.18
N TYR A 248 -7.73 26.30 25.64
CA TYR A 248 -6.91 25.25 26.25
C TYR A 248 -5.48 25.29 25.68
N GLU A 249 -4.67 26.17 26.25
CA GLU A 249 -3.28 26.35 25.78
C GLU A 249 -2.34 25.16 26.00
N PRO A 250 -2.45 24.35 27.10
CA PRO A 250 -1.47 23.28 27.36
C PRO A 250 -1.33 22.24 26.24
N GLY A 251 -2.40 22.01 25.49
CA GLY A 251 -2.42 21.02 24.40
C GLY A 251 -1.97 21.53 23.04
N LEU A 252 -1.67 22.83 22.89
CA LEU A 252 -1.27 23.40 21.61
C LEU A 252 0.04 22.81 21.09
N PRO A 253 0.25 22.75 19.75
CA PRO A 253 1.48 22.24 19.14
C PRO A 253 2.76 22.92 19.66
N LYS A 254 2.70 24.23 19.98
CA LYS A 254 3.83 24.99 20.55
C LYS A 254 4.38 24.39 21.87
N MET A 255 3.57 23.59 22.56
CA MET A 255 3.95 22.91 23.80
C MET A 255 4.70 21.59 23.55
N LYS A 256 4.95 21.24 22.29
CA LYS A 256 5.67 20.05 21.84
C LYS A 256 6.90 20.45 21.00
N PRO A 257 7.92 21.10 21.59
CA PRO A 257 9.06 21.64 20.84
C PRO A 257 9.89 20.56 20.14
N ASP A 258 9.96 19.34 20.70
CA ASP A 258 10.60 18.17 20.12
C ASP A 258 9.91 17.72 18.81
N VAL A 259 8.58 17.71 18.78
CA VAL A 259 7.79 17.42 17.58
C VAL A 259 8.03 18.48 16.50
N ILE A 260 8.00 19.77 16.89
CA ILE A 260 8.26 20.89 15.95
C ILE A 260 9.66 20.75 15.34
N ALA A 261 10.68 20.50 16.16
CA ALA A 261 12.05 20.34 15.69
C ALA A 261 12.18 19.16 14.69
N GLN A 262 11.56 18.01 15.01
CA GLN A 262 11.59 16.83 14.15
C GLN A 262 10.78 17.05 12.87
N THR A 263 9.66 17.78 12.91
CA THR A 263 8.90 18.16 11.71
C THR A 263 9.76 18.98 10.76
N VAL A 264 10.46 20.00 11.28
CA VAL A 264 11.36 20.85 10.47
C VAL A 264 12.50 20.04 9.87
N GLU A 265 13.04 19.08 10.62
CA GLU A 265 14.11 18.20 10.12
C GLU A 265 13.60 17.27 9.00
N LEU A 266 12.42 16.66 9.17
CA LEU A 266 11.79 15.84 8.15
C LEU A 266 11.50 16.66 6.88
N GLU A 267 10.95 17.87 7.00
CA GLU A 267 10.70 18.77 5.87
C GLU A 267 12.00 19.11 5.11
N LYS A 268 13.09 19.40 5.83
CA LYS A 268 14.40 19.67 5.22
C LYS A 268 14.95 18.44 4.47
N ASN A 269 14.85 17.27 5.07
CA ASN A 269 15.32 16.03 4.46
C ASN A 269 14.51 15.70 3.19
N MET A 270 13.19 15.92 3.20
CA MET A 270 12.34 15.73 2.02
C MET A 270 12.70 16.69 0.88
N ILE A 271 12.94 17.97 1.19
CA ILE A 271 13.38 18.96 0.21
C ILE A 271 14.73 18.56 -0.39
N ALA A 272 15.67 18.10 0.45
CA ALA A 272 16.99 17.62 -0.02
C ALA A 272 16.87 16.42 -0.94
N ILE A 273 16.04 15.43 -0.60
CA ILE A 273 15.78 14.24 -1.44
C ILE A 273 15.15 14.66 -2.78
N GLN A 274 14.16 15.56 -2.74
CA GLN A 274 13.51 16.05 -3.96
C GLN A 274 14.49 16.81 -4.88
N GLN A 275 15.34 17.66 -4.31
CA GLN A 275 16.38 18.36 -5.06
C GLN A 275 17.38 17.37 -5.67
N GLN A 276 17.76 16.33 -4.93
CA GLN A 276 18.65 15.29 -5.41
C GLN A 276 18.02 14.47 -6.54
N GLN A 277 16.74 14.14 -6.44
CA GLN A 277 15.99 13.46 -7.51
C GLN A 277 15.87 14.34 -8.76
N GLN A 278 15.58 15.65 -8.60
CA GLN A 278 15.53 16.58 -9.72
C GLN A 278 16.91 16.74 -10.40
N GLN A 279 17.98 16.80 -9.62
CA GLN A 279 19.35 16.84 -10.17
C GLN A 279 19.70 15.55 -10.90
N GLN A 280 19.31 14.39 -10.35
CA GLN A 280 19.48 13.10 -11.02
C GLN A 280 18.70 13.03 -12.34
N GLN A 281 17.43 13.47 -12.36
CA GLN A 281 16.65 13.54 -13.60
C GLN A 281 17.26 14.50 -14.63
N GLN A 282 17.78 15.65 -14.18
CA GLN A 282 18.47 16.58 -15.09
C GLN A 282 19.79 15.99 -15.62
N GLN A 283 20.55 15.26 -14.80
CA GLN A 283 21.76 14.57 -15.22
C GLN A 283 21.46 13.37 -16.14
N GLU A 284 20.40 12.62 -15.87
CA GLU A 284 19.93 11.54 -16.75
C GLU A 284 19.49 12.10 -18.12
N ASN A 285 18.89 13.29 -18.15
CA ASN A 285 18.54 13.96 -19.40
C ASN A 285 19.75 14.58 -20.13
N MET A 286 20.86 14.82 -19.44
CA MET A 286 22.11 15.34 -20.03
C MET A 286 23.18 14.27 -20.31
N GLY A 287 23.04 13.08 -19.74
CA GLY A 287 24.03 11.99 -19.83
C GLY A 287 23.77 11.00 -20.95
N GLY A 288 24.54 11.12 -22.01
CA GLY A 288 24.79 10.05 -22.98
C GLY A 288 23.64 9.76 -23.96
N ALA A 289 23.71 10.31 -25.17
CA ALA A 289 22.83 9.87 -26.24
C ALA A 289 23.09 8.37 -26.56
N ILE A 290 22.04 7.54 -26.36
CA ILE A 290 22.05 6.15 -26.84
C ILE A 290 21.98 6.21 -28.37
N ILE A 291 22.99 5.64 -29.04
CA ILE A 291 23.05 5.62 -30.51
C ILE A 291 22.30 4.39 -31.01
N MET A 292 21.21 4.60 -31.70
CA MET A 292 20.50 3.53 -32.40
C MET A 292 21.02 3.43 -33.82
N GLN A 293 21.62 2.28 -34.16
CA GLN A 293 22.09 1.96 -35.50
C GLN A 293 21.09 0.98 -36.15
N GLN A 294 20.47 1.40 -37.21
CA GLN A 294 19.69 0.51 -38.08
C GLN A 294 20.50 0.17 -39.34
N GLU A 295 20.43 -1.09 -39.76
CA GLU A 295 21.11 -1.59 -40.94
C GLU A 295 20.75 -0.72 -42.17
N GLY A 296 21.75 -0.05 -42.77
CA GLY A 296 21.59 0.81 -43.94
C GLY A 296 21.12 2.26 -43.66
N LYS A 297 21.08 2.72 -42.40
CA LYS A 297 20.78 4.11 -42.03
C LYS A 297 21.89 4.73 -41.17
N GLU A 298 21.98 6.07 -41.21
CA GLU A 298 22.90 6.78 -40.31
C GLU A 298 22.51 6.60 -38.83
N PRO A 299 23.48 6.53 -37.91
CA PRO A 299 23.24 6.40 -36.49
C PRO A 299 22.46 7.60 -35.95
N ILE A 300 21.37 7.34 -35.22
CA ILE A 300 20.51 8.37 -34.62
C ILE A 300 20.76 8.37 -33.10
N ALA A 301 21.15 9.53 -32.58
CA ALA A 301 21.22 9.73 -31.13
C ALA A 301 19.80 9.84 -30.52
N LEU A 302 19.47 8.97 -29.60
CA LEU A 302 18.15 8.95 -28.90
C LEU A 302 18.28 9.56 -27.53
N THR A 303 17.29 10.33 -27.12
CA THR A 303 17.13 10.75 -25.72
C THR A 303 16.60 9.60 -24.86
N ASN A 304 16.82 9.65 -23.54
CA ASN A 304 16.31 8.64 -22.61
C ASN A 304 14.79 8.42 -22.75
N ASP A 305 14.00 9.48 -22.95
CA ASP A 305 12.55 9.38 -23.16
C ASP A 305 12.21 8.65 -24.47
N GLN A 306 12.97 8.89 -25.53
CA GLN A 306 12.80 8.18 -26.79
C GLN A 306 13.12 6.69 -26.64
N VAL A 307 14.16 6.34 -25.88
CA VAL A 307 14.51 4.94 -25.59
C VAL A 307 13.42 4.25 -24.74
N VAL A 308 12.93 4.93 -23.71
CA VAL A 308 11.82 4.41 -22.88
C VAL A 308 10.57 4.19 -23.73
N ASN A 309 10.22 5.12 -24.61
CA ASN A 309 9.09 5.00 -25.51
C ASN A 309 9.26 3.81 -26.47
N ILE A 310 10.46 3.64 -27.06
CA ILE A 310 10.76 2.49 -27.92
C ILE A 310 10.59 1.17 -27.17
N ILE A 311 11.11 1.09 -25.93
CA ILE A 311 10.98 -0.11 -25.08
C ILE A 311 9.49 -0.40 -24.78
N GLN A 312 8.68 0.61 -24.47
CA GLN A 312 7.25 0.44 -24.22
C GLN A 312 6.50 -0.05 -25.46
N VAL A 313 6.80 0.51 -26.62
CA VAL A 313 6.21 0.07 -27.90
C VAL A 313 6.59 -1.38 -28.21
N GLN A 314 7.87 -1.75 -28.03
CA GLN A 314 8.32 -3.14 -28.23
C GLN A 314 7.68 -4.12 -27.23
N GLN A 315 7.53 -3.72 -25.98
CA GLN A 315 6.81 -4.54 -24.97
C GLN A 315 5.35 -4.75 -25.36
N GLY A 316 4.68 -3.75 -25.90
CA GLY A 316 3.34 -3.84 -26.47
C GLY A 316 3.27 -4.87 -27.59
N GLN A 317 4.19 -4.77 -28.56
CA GLN A 317 4.28 -5.71 -29.70
C GLN A 317 4.55 -7.16 -29.25
N VAL A 318 5.46 -7.36 -28.29
CA VAL A 318 5.77 -8.67 -27.72
C VAL A 318 4.51 -9.27 -27.08
N LYS A 319 3.75 -8.47 -26.32
CA LYS A 319 2.49 -8.92 -25.69
C LYS A 319 1.44 -9.32 -26.74
N GLU A 320 1.29 -8.56 -27.79
CA GLU A 320 0.35 -8.84 -28.89
C GLU A 320 0.76 -10.13 -29.64
N LEU A 321 2.06 -10.26 -29.99
CA LEU A 321 2.58 -11.46 -30.64
C LEU A 321 2.44 -12.71 -29.75
N THR A 322 2.64 -12.57 -28.46
CA THR A 322 2.45 -13.68 -27.49
C THR A 322 1.00 -14.14 -27.48
N ALA A 323 0.04 -13.21 -27.46
CA ALA A 323 -1.38 -13.56 -27.54
C ALA A 323 -1.74 -14.27 -28.84
N LYS A 324 -1.21 -13.78 -29.97
CA LYS A 324 -1.45 -14.38 -31.29
C LYS A 324 -0.85 -15.79 -31.43
N VAL A 325 0.35 -16.02 -30.88
CA VAL A 325 0.97 -17.34 -30.80
C VAL A 325 0.10 -18.30 -29.98
N ALA A 326 -0.41 -17.86 -28.83
CA ALA A 326 -1.29 -18.68 -27.99
C ALA A 326 -2.62 -19.04 -28.68
N GLU A 327 -3.22 -18.09 -29.39
CA GLU A 327 -4.44 -18.29 -30.19
C GLU A 327 -4.20 -19.36 -31.25
N LEU A 328 -3.15 -19.22 -32.08
CA LEU A 328 -2.82 -20.14 -33.15
C LEU A 328 -2.43 -21.54 -32.63
N GLN A 329 -1.78 -21.62 -31.47
CA GLN A 329 -1.52 -22.91 -30.81
C GLN A 329 -2.82 -23.60 -30.40
N GLY A 330 -3.78 -22.85 -29.85
CA GLY A 330 -5.11 -23.39 -29.51
C GLY A 330 -5.89 -23.88 -30.73
N GLU A 331 -5.81 -23.18 -31.87
CA GLU A 331 -6.40 -23.63 -33.13
C GLU A 331 -5.73 -24.87 -33.66
N ARG A 332 -4.41 -24.95 -33.65
CA ARG A 332 -3.65 -26.15 -34.02
C ARG A 332 -4.07 -27.38 -33.18
N ASP A 333 -4.15 -27.25 -31.87
CA ASP A 333 -4.53 -28.33 -30.96
C ASP A 333 -5.97 -28.79 -31.17
N LYS A 334 -6.86 -27.91 -31.64
CA LYS A 334 -8.21 -28.28 -32.08
C LYS A 334 -8.18 -29.09 -33.35
N LEU A 335 -7.39 -28.72 -34.35
CA LEU A 335 -7.22 -29.43 -35.60
C LEU A 335 -6.58 -30.80 -35.39
N GLU A 336 -5.56 -30.91 -34.54
CA GLU A 336 -4.94 -32.19 -34.17
C GLU A 336 -5.94 -33.16 -33.51
N ARG A 337 -6.79 -32.67 -32.62
CA ARG A 337 -7.87 -33.47 -31.99
C ARG A 337 -8.90 -33.93 -33.02
N SER A 338 -9.26 -33.06 -33.96
CA SER A 338 -10.18 -33.42 -35.05
C SER A 338 -9.57 -34.46 -35.98
N LEU A 339 -8.28 -34.36 -36.29
CA LEU A 339 -7.52 -35.32 -37.07
C LEU A 339 -7.47 -36.70 -36.37
N LEU A 340 -7.19 -36.71 -35.06
CA LEU A 340 -7.17 -37.93 -34.25
C LEU A 340 -8.56 -38.60 -34.23
N TYR A 341 -9.63 -37.82 -34.08
CA TYR A 341 -11.00 -38.32 -34.12
C TYR A 341 -11.33 -38.98 -35.47
N ILE A 342 -10.99 -38.31 -36.61
CA ILE A 342 -11.23 -38.86 -37.95
C ILE A 342 -10.42 -40.13 -38.19
N THR A 343 -9.15 -40.17 -37.75
CA THR A 343 -8.30 -41.37 -37.92
C THR A 343 -8.76 -42.54 -37.06
N THR A 344 -9.17 -42.28 -35.80
CA THR A 344 -9.71 -43.38 -34.93
C THR A 344 -11.04 -43.90 -35.41
N THR A 345 -11.92 -43.03 -35.96
CA THR A 345 -13.20 -43.48 -36.53
C THR A 345 -13.04 -44.32 -37.79
N ASN A 346 -12.00 -44.02 -38.61
CA ASN A 346 -11.67 -44.83 -39.79
C ASN A 346 -11.08 -46.23 -39.44
N ILE A 347 -10.37 -46.34 -38.32
CA ILE A 347 -9.78 -47.63 -37.87
C ILE A 347 -10.86 -48.50 -37.22
N CYS A 348 -11.84 -47.94 -36.52
CA CYS A 348 -12.90 -48.68 -35.86
C CYS A 348 -14.09 -49.05 -36.78
N GLY A 349 -14.16 -48.44 -37.99
CA GLY A 349 -15.22 -48.68 -38.98
C GLY A 349 -15.00 -49.90 -39.91
N GLY A 350 -13.92 -50.64 -39.69
CA GLY A 350 -13.46 -51.71 -40.60
C GLY A 350 -13.94 -53.12 -40.27
N GLU A 351 -14.97 -53.36 -39.45
CA GLU A 351 -15.57 -54.70 -39.27
C GLU A 351 -17.08 -54.56 -39.05
N ARG A 352 -17.82 -54.86 -40.10
CA ARG A 352 -19.12 -55.57 -40.25
C ARG A 352 -19.96 -54.99 -41.36
N ASN A 353 -20.05 -55.74 -42.48
CA ASN A 353 -21.35 -56.16 -42.99
C ASN A 353 -21.19 -56.88 -44.30
N ASP A 354 -21.38 -58.26 -44.20
CA ASP A 354 -21.85 -59.09 -45.29
C ASP A 354 -23.31 -58.70 -45.61
N VAL A 355 -23.53 -58.05 -46.77
CA VAL A 355 -24.86 -58.05 -47.43
C VAL A 355 -24.65 -58.15 -48.91
N GLN A 356 -25.28 -59.16 -49.48
CA GLN A 356 -25.31 -59.58 -50.89
C GLN A 356 -25.81 -58.45 -51.82
N PRO A 357 -25.43 -58.43 -53.12
CA PRO A 357 -25.78 -57.43 -54.07
C PRO A 357 -27.18 -57.64 -54.61
N THR A 358 -28.01 -56.56 -54.59
CA THR A 358 -29.16 -56.45 -55.48
C THR A 358 -28.88 -55.39 -56.53
N GLU A 359 -28.97 -55.78 -57.77
CA GLU A 359 -28.94 -54.96 -58.97
C GLU A 359 -30.09 -53.92 -58.92
N ASN A 360 -29.79 -52.62 -59.06
CA ASN A 360 -30.46 -51.66 -59.97
C ASN A 360 -29.82 -50.28 -59.85
N GLY A 361 -29.52 -49.70 -61.01
CA GLY A 361 -28.80 -48.46 -61.15
C GLY A 361 -29.54 -47.26 -60.63
N ASP A 362 -28.77 -46.41 -60.03
CA ASP A 362 -28.79 -44.95 -60.23
C ASP A 362 -27.69 -44.32 -59.33
N SER A 363 -27.11 -43.24 -59.79
CA SER A 363 -26.03 -42.42 -59.26
C SER A 363 -25.85 -42.48 -57.73
N GLN A 364 -24.85 -43.24 -57.27
CA GLN A 364 -24.42 -43.22 -55.85
C GLN A 364 -23.92 -41.86 -55.43
N PRO A 365 -24.35 -41.33 -54.28
CA PRO A 365 -23.66 -40.23 -53.66
C PRO A 365 -22.23 -40.68 -53.26
N PRO A 366 -21.22 -39.79 -53.29
CA PRO A 366 -19.85 -40.17 -52.98
C PRO A 366 -19.79 -40.85 -51.61
N SER A 367 -19.18 -42.03 -51.58
CA SER A 367 -19.07 -42.87 -50.37
C SER A 367 -18.61 -42.01 -49.21
N SER A 368 -19.13 -42.25 -48.02
CA SER A 368 -18.72 -41.58 -46.75
C SER A 368 -17.21 -41.59 -46.59
N GLN A 369 -16.53 -42.57 -47.16
CA GLN A 369 -15.07 -42.72 -47.15
C GLN A 369 -14.34 -41.65 -48.01
N THR A 370 -14.93 -41.22 -49.17
CA THR A 370 -14.40 -40.16 -50.03
C THR A 370 -14.57 -38.80 -49.40
N GLN A 371 -15.67 -38.59 -48.68
CA GLN A 371 -15.91 -37.35 -47.95
C GLN A 371 -14.97 -37.19 -46.73
N LEU A 372 -14.73 -38.25 -45.98
CA LEU A 372 -13.77 -38.33 -44.87
C LEU A 372 -12.33 -38.09 -45.37
N GLN A 373 -11.93 -38.69 -46.52
CA GLN A 373 -10.61 -38.44 -47.13
C GLN A 373 -10.41 -37.00 -47.55
N ARG A 374 -11.44 -36.31 -48.08
CA ARG A 374 -11.37 -34.88 -48.41
C ARG A 374 -11.24 -34.05 -47.12
N MET A 375 -12.02 -34.34 -46.09
CA MET A 375 -11.91 -33.64 -44.79
C MET A 375 -10.54 -33.80 -44.21
N LEU A 376 -9.97 -34.99 -44.24
CA LEU A 376 -8.61 -35.28 -43.78
C LEU A 376 -7.56 -34.48 -44.54
N SER A 377 -7.66 -34.42 -45.87
CA SER A 377 -6.74 -33.67 -46.73
C SER A 377 -6.81 -32.14 -46.44
N ASN A 378 -8.01 -31.61 -46.26
CA ASN A 378 -8.20 -30.23 -45.89
C ASN A 378 -7.64 -29.89 -44.51
N CYS A 379 -7.92 -30.73 -43.51
CA CYS A 379 -7.36 -30.55 -42.16
C CYS A 379 -5.83 -30.62 -42.15
N LEU A 380 -5.21 -31.51 -42.91
CA LEU A 380 -3.75 -31.59 -43.03
C LEU A 380 -3.16 -30.36 -43.72
N SER A 381 -3.82 -29.82 -44.76
CA SER A 381 -3.42 -28.57 -45.42
C SER A 381 -3.49 -27.37 -44.46
N ASP A 382 -4.61 -27.25 -43.76
CA ASP A 382 -4.82 -26.17 -42.78
C ASP A 382 -3.80 -26.26 -41.62
N LEU A 383 -3.49 -27.45 -41.15
CA LEU A 383 -2.50 -27.72 -40.11
C LEU A 383 -1.11 -27.25 -40.58
N SER A 384 -0.73 -27.58 -41.80
CA SER A 384 0.56 -27.20 -42.40
C SER A 384 0.70 -25.69 -42.53
N GLU A 385 -0.36 -24.99 -42.98
CA GLU A 385 -0.37 -23.54 -43.07
C GLU A 385 -0.25 -22.86 -41.69
N ARG A 386 -0.96 -23.38 -40.69
CA ARG A 386 -0.88 -22.90 -39.30
C ARG A 386 0.50 -23.09 -38.69
N ASP A 387 1.15 -24.25 -38.93
CA ASP A 387 2.50 -24.54 -38.44
C ASP A 387 3.56 -23.60 -39.10
N GLU A 388 3.41 -23.29 -40.38
CA GLU A 388 4.28 -22.30 -41.04
C GLU A 388 4.08 -20.88 -40.48
N THR A 389 2.84 -20.50 -40.25
CA THR A 389 2.48 -19.19 -39.64
C THR A 389 3.02 -19.08 -38.22
N LEU A 390 2.89 -20.12 -37.41
CA LEU A 390 3.45 -20.21 -36.06
C LEU A 390 4.98 -20.11 -36.07
N ARG A 391 5.65 -20.74 -37.03
CA ARG A 391 7.13 -20.66 -37.18
C ARG A 391 7.59 -19.26 -37.49
N LYS A 392 6.90 -18.54 -38.40
CA LYS A 392 7.17 -17.15 -38.73
C LYS A 392 6.96 -16.21 -37.56
N LEU A 393 5.84 -16.35 -36.83
CA LEU A 393 5.53 -15.56 -35.63
C LEU A 393 6.52 -15.81 -34.48
N LYS A 394 6.90 -17.06 -34.23
CA LYS A 394 7.94 -17.39 -33.24
C LYS A 394 9.29 -16.77 -33.60
N GLY A 395 9.65 -16.72 -34.89
CA GLY A 395 10.85 -16.03 -35.37
C GLY A 395 10.82 -14.52 -35.07
N LEU A 396 9.72 -13.85 -35.35
CA LEU A 396 9.54 -12.43 -35.05
C LEU A 396 9.57 -12.16 -33.52
N TYR A 397 8.91 -13.01 -32.75
CA TYR A 397 8.91 -12.95 -31.28
C TYR A 397 10.34 -13.07 -30.71
N MET A 398 11.13 -14.04 -31.16
CA MET A 398 12.51 -14.21 -30.70
C MET A 398 13.39 -13.01 -31.09
N LYS A 399 13.22 -12.48 -32.30
CA LYS A 399 13.94 -11.26 -32.73
C LYS A 399 13.61 -10.06 -31.83
N SER A 400 12.35 -9.85 -31.52
CA SER A 400 11.89 -8.76 -30.64
C SER A 400 12.41 -8.88 -29.21
N ILE A 401 12.50 -10.13 -28.68
CA ILE A 401 13.09 -10.39 -27.35
C ILE A 401 14.58 -10.06 -27.34
N VAL A 402 15.32 -10.46 -28.37
CA VAL A 402 16.77 -10.18 -28.45
C VAL A 402 17.02 -8.67 -28.51
N GLU A 403 16.30 -7.93 -29.36
CA GLU A 403 16.41 -6.47 -29.47
C GLU A 403 16.07 -5.77 -28.14
N ALA A 404 15.01 -6.19 -27.45
CA ALA A 404 14.63 -5.64 -26.14
C ALA A 404 15.69 -5.96 -25.05
N SER A 405 16.32 -7.13 -25.10
CA SER A 405 17.38 -7.53 -24.17
C SER A 405 18.66 -6.72 -24.39
N GLU A 406 19.03 -6.47 -25.64
CA GLU A 406 20.19 -5.66 -25.99
C GLU A 406 20.03 -4.21 -25.51
N LEU A 407 18.88 -3.60 -25.77
CA LEU A 407 18.54 -2.25 -25.29
C LEU A 407 18.57 -2.16 -23.75
N LYS A 408 18.04 -3.18 -23.06
CA LYS A 408 18.07 -3.26 -21.59
C LYS A 408 19.50 -3.36 -21.04
N THR A 409 20.36 -4.09 -21.73
CA THR A 409 21.78 -4.22 -21.36
C THR A 409 22.52 -2.89 -21.53
N GLN A 410 22.32 -2.21 -22.67
CA GLN A 410 22.89 -0.89 -22.92
C GLN A 410 22.43 0.14 -21.88
N LEU A 411 21.15 0.14 -21.52
CA LEU A 411 20.59 1.02 -20.48
C LEU A 411 21.22 0.74 -19.11
N SER A 412 21.47 -0.53 -18.80
CA SER A 412 22.14 -0.94 -17.54
C SER A 412 23.60 -0.48 -17.50
N GLU A 413 24.29 -0.52 -18.64
CA GLU A 413 25.68 -0.10 -18.74
C GLU A 413 25.83 1.43 -18.64
N VAL A 414 24.93 2.18 -19.26
CA VAL A 414 24.86 3.64 -19.12
C VAL A 414 24.58 4.03 -17.65
N ARG A 415 23.67 3.33 -16.96
CA ARG A 415 23.42 3.55 -15.53
C ARG A 415 24.63 3.27 -14.65
N LYS A 416 25.38 2.19 -14.93
CA LYS A 416 26.62 1.88 -14.22
C LYS A 416 27.69 2.97 -14.41
N ASN A 417 27.86 3.44 -15.64
CA ASN A 417 28.83 4.50 -15.95
C ASN A 417 28.44 5.83 -15.26
N LEU A 418 27.16 6.16 -15.19
CA LEU A 418 26.66 7.32 -14.42
C LEU A 418 26.98 7.18 -12.93
N GLN A 419 26.78 6.00 -12.34
CA GLN A 419 27.10 5.75 -10.93
C GLN A 419 28.60 5.85 -10.62
N SER A 420 29.48 5.41 -11.55
CA SER A 420 30.93 5.55 -11.38
C SER A 420 31.37 7.02 -11.43
N VAL A 421 30.85 7.81 -12.36
CA VAL A 421 31.11 9.25 -12.46
C VAL A 421 30.62 9.99 -11.21
N GLN A 422 29.46 9.60 -10.67
CA GLN A 422 28.94 10.16 -9.42
C GLN A 422 29.81 9.83 -8.20
N SER A 423 30.37 8.61 -8.13
CA SER A 423 31.28 8.21 -7.04
C SER A 423 32.63 8.93 -7.09
N GLU A 424 33.15 9.23 -8.27
CA GLU A 424 34.37 10.01 -8.46
C GLU A 424 34.18 11.49 -8.08
N HIS A 425 33.05 12.11 -8.47
CA HIS A 425 32.73 13.49 -8.06
C HIS A 425 32.44 13.63 -6.56
N TYR A 426 31.93 12.57 -5.90
CA TYR A 426 31.70 12.58 -4.45
C TYR A 426 32.99 12.53 -3.65
N SER A 427 34.06 11.94 -4.20
CA SER A 427 35.38 11.90 -3.57
C SER A 427 36.14 13.23 -3.73
N GLU A 428 35.94 13.97 -4.81
CA GLU A 428 36.57 15.27 -5.05
C GLU A 428 35.94 16.44 -4.29
N ASN A 429 34.62 16.40 -4.04
CA ASN A 429 33.88 17.46 -3.31
C ASN A 429 33.98 17.38 -1.76
N LYS A 430 34.59 16.35 -1.19
CA LYS A 430 34.84 16.27 0.25
C LYS A 430 35.95 17.19 0.76
N THR A 431 36.68 17.85 -0.15
CA THR A 431 37.84 18.68 0.19
C THR A 431 37.56 20.20 0.21
N SER A 432 36.37 20.66 -0.14
CA SER A 432 36.08 22.11 -0.17
C SER A 432 34.61 22.46 0.12
N LEU A 433 34.25 22.58 1.40
CA LEU A 433 33.04 23.32 1.82
C LEU A 433 33.24 23.99 3.17
N ASN A 434 33.89 25.15 3.15
CA ASN A 434 33.65 26.24 4.09
C ASN A 434 32.74 27.24 3.39
N VAL A 435 31.49 27.38 3.77
CA VAL A 435 30.57 28.36 3.21
C VAL A 435 30.05 29.31 4.29
N ASN A 436 30.35 30.59 4.10
CA ASN A 436 29.76 31.71 4.83
C ASN A 436 28.32 31.94 4.39
N ILE A 437 27.40 32.01 5.36
CA ILE A 437 25.99 32.33 5.14
C ILE A 437 25.81 33.85 5.28
N SER A 438 25.30 34.50 4.23
CA SER A 438 24.75 35.88 4.31
C SER A 438 23.26 35.85 3.98
N ASP A 439 22.49 36.47 4.88
CA ASP A 439 21.04 36.65 4.89
C ASP A 439 20.54 37.47 3.68
N SER A 440 19.50 36.95 2.99
CA SER A 440 18.58 37.84 2.26
C SER A 440 17.23 37.12 2.06
N GLY A 441 16.17 37.68 2.64
CA GLY A 441 14.84 37.14 2.68
C GLY A 441 14.10 37.14 1.33
N SER A 442 13.46 36.05 1.06
CA SER A 442 12.20 35.91 0.31
C SER A 442 11.67 34.48 0.59
N GLU A 443 10.45 34.40 1.12
CA GLU A 443 9.79 33.15 1.42
C GLU A 443 9.56 32.33 0.13
N PRO A 444 10.04 31.09 0.03
CA PRO A 444 9.60 30.18 -1.01
C PRO A 444 8.33 29.45 -0.57
N ALA A 445 7.32 29.42 -1.42
CA ALA A 445 6.15 28.59 -1.26
C ALA A 445 6.56 27.11 -1.14
N ILE A 446 6.40 26.53 0.04
CA ILE A 446 6.81 25.16 0.38
C ILE A 446 5.77 24.20 -0.19
N ARG A 447 6.13 23.42 -1.20
CA ARG A 447 5.38 22.24 -1.62
C ARG A 447 5.67 21.10 -0.65
N LEU A 448 4.72 20.79 0.24
CA LEU A 448 4.75 19.59 1.05
C LEU A 448 4.34 18.40 0.16
N ILE A 449 5.32 17.65 -0.32
CA ILE A 449 5.08 16.26 -0.75
C ILE A 449 5.33 15.42 0.51
N ILE A 450 4.25 15.03 1.19
CA ILE A 450 4.33 14.05 2.26
C ILE A 450 4.65 12.72 1.57
N ASP A 451 5.77 12.12 1.95
CA ASP A 451 6.09 10.75 1.57
C ASP A 451 4.88 9.88 1.95
N GLU A 452 4.36 9.06 1.04
CA GLU A 452 3.13 8.27 1.18
C GLU A 452 3.13 7.35 2.43
N ALA A 453 4.22 7.36 3.18
CA ALA A 453 4.45 6.55 4.37
C ALA A 453 4.14 7.28 5.71
N SER A 454 3.73 8.55 5.71
CA SER A 454 3.66 9.35 6.95
C SER A 454 2.28 9.90 7.30
N VAL A 455 1.20 9.32 6.77
CA VAL A 455 -0.17 9.67 7.15
C VAL A 455 -0.76 8.65 8.10
#